data_9b1ca0e4832db60ef2c28fe907e0e409
#
_entry.id   9b1ca0e4832db60ef2c28fe907e0e409
#
_cell.length_a   1.000
_cell.length_b   1.000
_cell.length_c   1.000
_cell.angle_alpha   90.00
_cell.angle_beta   90.00
_cell.angle_gamma   90.00
#
_symmetry.space_group_name_H-M   'P 1'
#
loop_
_entity.id
_entity.type
_entity.pdbx_description
1 polymer ?
#
loop_
_entity_poly.entity_id
_entity_poly.type
_entity_poly.pdbx_seq_one_letter_code
_entity_poly.pdbx_strand_id
1 'polypeptide(L)'
;IVMWAYAAMRIADYLETRKETDMNNLAVVGHSRLGKTALVTAAFDDRFKFCHSNCSGTCGAAAFFMRTKESEPISVISSVFPHWFCADFSKYSDKEKELPFEQHMLMALIAPRVMSVGSAVEDLWANPPAELYSAAKASEIWTLYGEKPLENVKRPALGEIYGDKVTYY
;
A
#
# COMPACT_ATOMS: atom_id res chain seq x y z
N ILE A 1 1.00 11.38 6.32
CA ILE A 1 1.50 10.30 5.47
C ILE A 1 2.28 10.88 4.28
N VAL A 2 1.68 11.75 3.45
CA VAL A 2 2.33 12.30 2.24
C VAL A 2 3.64 13.02 2.56
N MET A 3 3.73 13.77 3.66
CA MET A 3 4.99 14.45 4.06
C MET A 3 6.09 13.45 4.44
N TRP A 4 5.74 12.28 5.00
CA TRP A 4 6.72 11.22 5.26
C TRP A 4 7.20 10.55 3.96
N ALA A 5 6.27 10.35 3.02
CA ALA A 5 6.63 9.86 1.69
C ALA A 5 7.56 10.88 0.97
N TYR A 6 7.26 12.17 1.05
CA TYR A 6 8.14 13.21 0.53
C TYR A 6 9.54 13.16 1.16
N ALA A 7 9.64 12.95 2.47
CA ALA A 7 10.94 12.78 3.13
C ALA A 7 11.71 11.55 2.59
N ALA A 8 11.04 10.43 2.36
CA ALA A 8 11.66 9.25 1.74
C ALA A 8 12.17 9.55 0.31
N MET A 9 11.43 10.32 -0.48
CA MET A 9 11.86 10.78 -1.81
C MET A 9 13.11 11.68 -1.71
N ARG A 10 13.20 12.56 -0.69
CA ARG A 10 14.42 13.39 -0.45
C ARG A 10 15.62 12.54 -0.02
N ILE A 11 15.39 11.43 0.68
CA ILE A 11 16.45 10.45 0.97
C ILE A 11 16.94 9.81 -0.34
N ALA A 12 16.05 9.48 -1.27
CA ALA A 12 16.44 8.95 -2.58
C ALA A 12 17.31 9.94 -3.36
N ASP A 13 17.05 11.26 -3.32
CA ASP A 13 17.91 12.26 -3.95
C ASP A 13 19.34 12.24 -3.37
N TYR A 14 19.45 12.07 -2.06
CA TYR A 14 20.76 11.93 -1.43
C TYR A 14 21.45 10.63 -1.85
N LEU A 15 20.71 9.53 -1.89
CA LEU A 15 21.25 8.21 -2.28
C LEU A 15 21.79 8.22 -3.71
N GLU A 16 21.18 8.97 -4.64
CA GLU A 16 21.69 9.14 -6.02
C GLU A 16 23.09 9.78 -6.05
N THR A 17 23.45 10.54 -5.04
CA THR A 17 24.81 11.15 -4.96
C THR A 17 25.86 10.18 -4.43
N ARG A 18 25.45 9.00 -3.96
CA ARG A 18 26.30 8.01 -3.29
C ARG A 18 26.69 6.90 -4.25
N LYS A 19 28.00 6.76 -4.50
CA LYS A 19 28.54 5.73 -5.43
C LYS A 19 28.32 4.30 -4.95
N GLU A 20 28.15 4.10 -3.64
CA GLU A 20 27.90 2.82 -3.00
C GLU A 20 26.45 2.39 -3.08
N THR A 21 25.54 3.25 -3.55
CA THR A 21 24.11 2.94 -3.69
C THR A 21 23.81 2.37 -5.07
N ASP A 22 23.16 1.21 -5.11
CA ASP A 22 22.59 0.69 -6.34
C ASP A 22 21.16 1.21 -6.53
N MET A 23 21.04 2.28 -7.30
CA MET A 23 19.73 2.89 -7.60
C MET A 23 18.81 2.00 -8.43
N ASN A 24 19.32 0.97 -9.09
CA ASN A 24 18.48 0.01 -9.83
C ASN A 24 17.78 -0.99 -8.92
N ASN A 25 18.16 -1.07 -7.66
CA ASN A 25 17.59 -1.96 -6.66
C ASN A 25 17.10 -1.22 -5.40
N LEU A 26 16.74 0.06 -5.53
CA LEU A 26 16.23 0.83 -4.40
C LEU A 26 14.84 0.30 -3.98
N ALA A 27 14.70 0.00 -2.68
CA ALA A 27 13.47 -0.51 -2.08
C ALA A 27 12.90 0.45 -1.05
N VAL A 28 11.58 0.49 -0.92
CA VAL A 28 10.87 1.11 0.21
C VAL A 28 10.03 0.06 0.92
N VAL A 29 10.20 -0.01 2.24
CA VAL A 29 9.52 -0.99 3.10
C VAL A 29 8.88 -0.27 4.28
N GLY A 30 7.66 -0.63 4.62
CA GLY A 30 6.98 -0.05 5.76
C GLY A 30 5.96 -0.97 6.42
N HIS A 31 5.78 -0.80 7.73
CA HIS A 31 4.78 -1.50 8.51
C HIS A 31 3.74 -0.51 9.03
N SER A 32 2.46 -0.91 9.06
CA SER A 32 1.35 -0.11 9.59
C SER A 32 1.30 1.26 8.88
N ARG A 33 1.30 2.38 9.60
CA ARG A 33 1.34 3.73 9.02
C ARG A 33 2.52 3.98 8.07
N LEU A 34 3.65 3.32 8.29
CA LEU A 34 4.78 3.40 7.37
C LEU A 34 4.58 2.52 6.13
N GLY A 35 3.73 1.49 6.19
CA GLY A 35 3.25 0.75 5.02
C GLY A 35 2.40 1.63 4.11
N LYS A 36 1.51 2.46 4.69
CA LYS A 36 0.78 3.50 3.95
C LYS A 36 1.76 4.47 3.27
N THR A 37 2.81 4.88 4.00
CA THR A 37 3.87 5.77 3.49
C THR A 37 4.65 5.12 2.35
N ALA A 38 5.00 3.84 2.47
CA ALA A 38 5.73 3.10 1.44
C ALA A 38 4.97 3.05 0.12
N LEU A 39 3.66 2.76 0.16
CA LEU A 39 2.80 2.76 -1.03
C LEU A 39 2.77 4.14 -1.70
N VAL A 40 2.57 5.22 -0.94
CA VAL A 40 2.59 6.59 -1.48
C VAL A 40 3.96 6.93 -2.05
N THR A 41 5.05 6.59 -1.36
CA THR A 41 6.41 6.82 -1.84
C THR A 41 6.65 6.16 -3.18
N ALA A 42 6.36 4.86 -3.28
CA ALA A 42 6.57 4.11 -4.52
C ALA A 42 5.64 4.56 -5.66
N ALA A 43 4.40 4.96 -5.35
CA ALA A 43 3.46 5.46 -6.34
C ALA A 43 3.91 6.78 -6.99
N PHE A 44 4.62 7.65 -6.24
CA PHE A 44 5.02 8.98 -6.71
C PHE A 44 6.52 9.12 -7.03
N ASP A 45 7.33 8.07 -6.78
CA ASP A 45 8.76 8.08 -7.10
C ASP A 45 9.17 6.72 -7.70
N ASP A 46 9.43 6.72 -9.00
CA ASP A 46 9.75 5.52 -9.79
C ASP A 46 11.18 4.98 -9.57
N ARG A 47 12.00 5.70 -8.83
CA ARG A 47 13.33 5.23 -8.41
C ARG A 47 13.24 4.05 -7.45
N PHE A 48 12.17 3.95 -6.67
CA PHE A 48 11.91 2.78 -5.83
C PHE A 48 11.43 1.61 -6.69
N LYS A 49 12.29 0.63 -6.91
CA LYS A 49 12.02 -0.53 -7.78
C LYS A 49 11.23 -1.63 -7.08
N PHE A 50 11.27 -1.63 -5.75
CA PHE A 50 10.51 -2.55 -4.91
C PHE A 50 9.78 -1.77 -3.81
N CYS A 51 8.50 -2.11 -3.62
CA CYS A 51 7.67 -1.58 -2.54
C CYS A 51 7.12 -2.72 -1.69
N HIS A 52 7.32 -2.67 -0.38
CA HIS A 52 6.68 -3.59 0.55
C HIS A 52 5.84 -2.84 1.57
N SER A 53 4.55 -3.20 1.63
CA SER A 53 3.57 -2.64 2.57
C SER A 53 3.05 -3.76 3.48
N ASN A 54 3.36 -3.71 4.77
CA ASN A 54 2.98 -4.73 5.73
C ASN A 54 1.91 -4.23 6.70
N CYS A 55 0.79 -4.95 6.84
CA CYS A 55 -0.31 -4.65 7.76
C CYS A 55 -0.70 -3.16 7.72
N SER A 56 -0.89 -2.61 6.53
CA SER A 56 -1.03 -1.17 6.37
C SER A 56 -2.47 -0.65 6.52
N GLY A 57 -3.46 -1.50 6.42
CA GLY A 57 -4.86 -1.17 6.71
C GLY A 57 -5.46 -0.07 5.85
N THR A 58 -6.44 0.61 6.40
CA THR A 58 -7.16 1.74 5.76
C THR A 58 -6.20 2.87 5.37
N CYS A 59 -6.33 3.42 4.16
CA CYS A 59 -5.38 4.37 3.55
C CYS A 59 -3.98 3.78 3.29
N GLY A 60 -3.84 2.48 3.46
CA GLY A 60 -2.71 1.67 3.04
C GLY A 60 -3.15 0.72 1.93
N ALA A 61 -3.04 -0.59 2.14
CA ALA A 61 -3.46 -1.58 1.15
C ALA A 61 -4.94 -1.97 1.25
N ALA A 62 -5.63 -1.72 2.37
CA ALA A 62 -7.01 -2.17 2.56
C ALA A 62 -8.02 -1.34 1.77
N ALA A 63 -8.87 -2.02 0.97
CA ALA A 63 -9.96 -1.40 0.23
C ALA A 63 -11.00 -0.77 1.18
N PHE A 64 -11.37 0.48 0.95
CA PHE A 64 -12.29 1.24 1.78
C PHE A 64 -13.68 0.60 1.88
N PHE A 65 -14.21 0.13 0.76
CA PHE A 65 -15.57 -0.45 0.72
C PHE A 65 -15.69 -1.78 1.46
N MET A 66 -14.56 -2.46 1.75
CA MET A 66 -14.51 -3.73 2.48
C MET A 66 -14.35 -3.55 3.99
N ARG A 67 -14.52 -2.33 4.51
CA ARG A 67 -14.45 -2.06 5.95
C ARG A 67 -15.36 -3.00 6.75
N THR A 68 -14.82 -3.54 7.83
CA THR A 68 -15.53 -4.34 8.85
C THR A 68 -15.68 -3.53 10.14
N LYS A 69 -16.33 -4.14 11.16
CA LYS A 69 -16.43 -3.50 12.48
C LYS A 69 -15.11 -3.49 13.23
N GLU A 70 -14.24 -4.48 12.97
CA GLU A 70 -12.93 -4.61 13.59
C GLU A 70 -11.84 -3.81 12.87
N SER A 71 -12.05 -3.46 11.60
CA SER A 71 -11.04 -2.78 10.81
C SER A 71 -10.94 -1.28 11.11
N GLU A 72 -9.77 -0.72 10.85
CA GLU A 72 -9.40 0.68 11.06
C GLU A 72 -10.36 1.65 10.35
N PRO A 73 -11.20 2.43 11.08
CA PRO A 73 -12.13 3.36 10.44
C PRO A 73 -11.49 4.74 10.22
N ILE A 74 -11.91 5.44 9.16
CA ILE A 74 -11.46 6.82 8.90
C ILE A 74 -11.74 7.73 10.11
N SER A 75 -12.90 7.57 10.76
CA SER A 75 -13.29 8.37 11.93
C SER A 75 -12.27 8.28 13.08
N VAL A 76 -11.73 7.08 13.34
CA VAL A 76 -10.74 6.89 14.40
C VAL A 76 -9.37 7.43 13.98
N ILE A 77 -8.87 7.05 12.80
CA ILE A 77 -7.53 7.49 12.39
C ILE A 77 -7.43 8.99 12.14
N SER A 78 -8.52 9.63 11.71
CA SER A 78 -8.56 11.09 11.53
C SER A 78 -8.63 11.85 12.85
N SER A 79 -9.28 11.28 13.88
CA SER A 79 -9.40 11.92 15.20
C SER A 79 -8.19 11.68 16.09
N VAL A 80 -7.68 10.44 16.11
CA VAL A 80 -6.52 10.05 16.95
C VAL A 80 -5.20 10.51 16.34
N PHE A 81 -5.11 10.54 15.01
CA PHE A 81 -3.89 10.90 14.27
C PHE A 81 -4.17 12.00 13.22
N PRO A 82 -4.68 13.17 13.61
CA PRO A 82 -5.10 14.22 12.67
C PRO A 82 -3.97 14.71 11.76
N HIS A 83 -2.71 14.55 12.17
CA HIS A 83 -1.53 14.92 11.40
C HIS A 83 -1.15 13.94 10.28
N TRP A 84 -1.85 12.79 10.16
CA TRP A 84 -1.56 11.82 9.09
C TRP A 84 -2.16 12.24 7.75
N PHE A 85 -3.28 12.95 7.77
CA PHE A 85 -4.11 13.25 6.61
C PHE A 85 -4.41 14.73 6.49
N CYS A 86 -4.97 15.15 5.36
CA CYS A 86 -5.54 16.50 5.24
C CYS A 86 -6.86 16.60 6.02
N ALA A 87 -7.22 17.82 6.42
CA ALA A 87 -8.43 18.07 7.20
C ALA A 87 -9.72 17.57 6.52
N ASP A 88 -9.77 17.65 5.19
CA ASP A 88 -10.94 17.24 4.42
C ASP A 88 -11.18 15.73 4.43
N PHE A 89 -10.17 14.93 4.75
CA PHE A 89 -10.31 13.47 4.78
C PHE A 89 -11.32 13.02 5.86
N SER A 90 -11.40 13.72 6.98
CA SER A 90 -12.37 13.42 8.04
C SER A 90 -13.84 13.53 7.60
N LYS A 91 -14.14 14.22 6.50
CA LYS A 91 -15.49 14.32 5.91
C LYS A 91 -16.01 12.97 5.43
N TYR A 92 -15.12 11.99 5.19
CA TYR A 92 -15.45 10.64 4.80
C TYR A 92 -15.56 9.64 5.96
N SER A 93 -15.51 10.14 7.21
CA SER A 93 -15.76 9.32 8.41
C SER A 93 -17.12 8.65 8.31
N ASP A 94 -17.14 7.32 8.45
CA ASP A 94 -18.32 6.45 8.28
C ASP A 94 -19.00 6.54 6.89
N LYS A 95 -18.28 7.11 5.90
CA LYS A 95 -18.68 7.29 4.51
C LYS A 95 -17.61 6.78 3.54
N GLU A 96 -16.86 5.80 3.95
CA GLU A 96 -15.71 5.28 3.20
C GLU A 96 -16.10 4.87 1.76
N LYS A 97 -17.36 4.43 1.56
CA LYS A 97 -17.88 4.04 0.23
C LYS A 97 -18.18 5.23 -0.69
N GLU A 98 -18.20 6.45 -0.16
CA GLU A 98 -18.41 7.68 -0.94
C GLU A 98 -17.09 8.27 -1.46
N LEU A 99 -15.94 7.70 -1.09
CA LEU A 99 -14.65 8.11 -1.63
C LEU A 99 -14.63 7.90 -3.16
N PRO A 100 -14.15 8.89 -3.93
CA PRO A 100 -14.12 8.81 -5.39
C PRO A 100 -12.98 7.91 -5.92
N PHE A 101 -12.25 7.24 -5.06
CA PHE A 101 -11.13 6.36 -5.39
C PHE A 101 -11.04 5.21 -4.37
N GLU A 102 -10.29 4.17 -4.77
CA GLU A 102 -9.96 3.03 -3.92
C GLU A 102 -8.45 2.80 -3.86
N GLN A 103 -7.98 2.12 -2.83
CA GLN A 103 -6.55 1.94 -2.58
C GLN A 103 -5.83 1.16 -3.69
N HIS A 104 -6.51 0.24 -4.37
CA HIS A 104 -5.92 -0.43 -5.54
C HIS A 104 -5.54 0.54 -6.67
N MET A 105 -6.18 1.72 -6.77
CA MET A 105 -5.84 2.73 -7.77
C MET A 105 -4.48 3.39 -7.45
N LEU A 106 -4.21 3.68 -6.17
CA LEU A 106 -2.89 4.15 -5.73
C LEU A 106 -1.81 3.08 -5.99
N MET A 107 -2.11 1.83 -5.64
CA MET A 107 -1.19 0.71 -5.81
C MET A 107 -0.87 0.45 -7.29
N ALA A 108 -1.84 0.64 -8.18
CA ALA A 108 -1.67 0.51 -9.63
C ALA A 108 -0.62 1.47 -10.22
N LEU A 109 -0.37 2.62 -9.59
CA LEU A 109 0.69 3.57 -10.00
C LEU A 109 2.11 3.01 -9.82
N ILE A 110 2.26 1.91 -9.09
CA ILE A 110 3.56 1.27 -8.88
C ILE A 110 3.97 0.42 -10.10
N ALA A 111 3.01 0.00 -10.94
CA ALA A 111 3.29 -0.82 -12.12
C ALA A 111 4.33 -0.17 -13.05
N PRO A 112 5.19 -0.97 -13.69
CA PRO A 112 5.33 -2.43 -13.64
C PRO A 112 6.35 -2.93 -12.58
N ARG A 113 6.71 -2.09 -11.62
CA ARG A 113 7.70 -2.38 -10.56
C ARG A 113 7.17 -3.45 -9.60
N VAL A 114 8.06 -4.00 -8.79
CA VAL A 114 7.68 -5.05 -7.83
C VAL A 114 6.95 -4.43 -6.64
N MET A 115 5.79 -4.99 -6.31
CA MET A 115 4.99 -4.62 -5.16
C MET A 115 4.66 -5.85 -4.33
N SER A 116 4.86 -5.75 -3.02
CA SER A 116 4.53 -6.81 -2.06
C SER A 116 3.62 -6.27 -0.97
N VAL A 117 2.58 -7.02 -0.65
CA VAL A 117 1.68 -6.74 0.48
C VAL A 117 1.76 -7.89 1.46
N GLY A 118 2.09 -7.58 2.70
CA GLY A 118 2.11 -8.53 3.80
C GLY A 118 0.96 -8.26 4.78
N SER A 119 0.31 -9.31 5.27
CA SER A 119 -0.77 -9.19 6.24
C SER A 119 -0.62 -10.25 7.32
N ALA A 120 -1.02 -9.92 8.54
CA ALA A 120 -1.09 -10.87 9.64
C ALA A 120 -2.54 -11.34 9.83
N VAL A 121 -2.77 -12.65 9.88
CA VAL A 121 -4.13 -13.25 9.93
C VAL A 121 -4.96 -12.73 11.09
N GLU A 122 -4.34 -12.45 12.23
CA GLU A 122 -5.02 -11.98 13.44
C GLU A 122 -5.13 -10.45 13.52
N ASP A 123 -4.51 -9.72 12.59
CA ASP A 123 -4.59 -8.26 12.54
C ASP A 123 -5.86 -7.80 11.80
N LEU A 124 -7.00 -8.01 12.45
CA LEU A 124 -8.30 -7.61 11.90
C LEU A 124 -8.41 -6.10 11.72
N TRP A 125 -7.59 -5.33 12.45
CA TRP A 125 -7.50 -3.88 12.32
C TRP A 125 -6.97 -3.46 10.94
N ALA A 126 -5.95 -4.14 10.44
CA ALA A 126 -5.43 -3.93 9.07
C ALA A 126 -6.35 -4.49 7.98
N ASN A 127 -7.27 -5.40 8.32
CA ASN A 127 -8.21 -6.02 7.39
C ASN A 127 -7.52 -6.83 6.26
N PRO A 128 -6.88 -7.95 6.56
CA PRO A 128 -6.15 -8.76 5.58
C PRO A 128 -6.94 -9.10 4.30
N PRO A 129 -8.24 -9.47 4.37
CA PRO A 129 -9.02 -9.69 3.15
C PRO A 129 -9.13 -8.48 2.23
N ALA A 130 -9.21 -7.27 2.79
CA ALA A 130 -9.28 -6.04 2.02
C ALA A 130 -7.91 -5.66 1.43
N GLU A 131 -6.81 -5.96 2.13
CA GLU A 131 -5.45 -5.77 1.62
C GLU A 131 -5.17 -6.72 0.43
N LEU A 132 -5.54 -8.00 0.56
CA LEU A 132 -5.45 -8.98 -0.53
C LEU A 132 -6.26 -8.55 -1.76
N TYR A 133 -7.51 -8.13 -1.54
CA TYR A 133 -8.38 -7.65 -2.61
C TYR A 133 -7.72 -6.51 -3.39
N SER A 134 -7.21 -5.50 -2.70
CA SER A 134 -6.57 -4.35 -3.35
C SER A 134 -5.30 -4.76 -4.10
N ALA A 135 -4.48 -5.65 -3.53
CA ALA A 135 -3.29 -6.16 -4.21
C ALA A 135 -3.65 -6.90 -5.50
N ALA A 136 -4.62 -7.81 -5.44
CA ALA A 136 -5.09 -8.55 -6.61
C ALA A 136 -5.69 -7.60 -7.65
N LYS A 137 -6.53 -6.65 -7.23
CA LYS A 137 -7.16 -5.70 -8.15
C LYS A 137 -6.18 -4.74 -8.80
N ALA A 138 -5.21 -4.23 -8.05
CA ALA A 138 -4.13 -3.41 -8.59
C ALA A 138 -3.29 -4.18 -9.62
N SER A 139 -3.03 -5.46 -9.37
CA SER A 139 -2.17 -6.29 -10.21
C SER A 139 -2.68 -6.47 -11.66
N GLU A 140 -3.97 -6.24 -11.89
CA GLU A 140 -4.54 -6.27 -13.24
C GLU A 140 -3.84 -5.28 -14.19
N ILE A 141 -3.31 -4.15 -13.66
CA ILE A 141 -2.57 -3.17 -14.47
C ILE A 141 -1.23 -3.72 -14.97
N TRP A 142 -0.61 -4.67 -14.25
CA TRP A 142 0.64 -5.30 -14.68
C TRP A 142 0.48 -6.09 -15.98
N THR A 143 -0.74 -6.53 -16.32
CA THR A 143 -1.01 -7.21 -17.60
C THR A 143 -0.74 -6.32 -18.82
N LEU A 144 -0.85 -5.00 -18.68
CA LEU A 144 -0.49 -4.04 -19.75
C LEU A 144 1.02 -4.07 -20.08
N TYR A 145 1.83 -4.61 -19.18
CA TYR A 145 3.27 -4.75 -19.31
C TYR A 145 3.71 -6.20 -19.57
N GLY A 146 2.73 -7.11 -19.82
CA GLY A 146 3.00 -8.51 -20.11
C GLY A 146 3.25 -9.38 -18.87
N GLU A 147 3.03 -8.84 -17.68
CA GLU A 147 3.21 -9.57 -16.41
C GLU A 147 1.90 -10.26 -16.00
N LYS A 148 2.01 -11.31 -15.19
CA LYS A 148 0.84 -12.02 -14.66
C LYS A 148 0.23 -11.25 -13.50
N PRO A 149 -1.11 -11.11 -13.45
CA PRO A 149 -1.77 -10.56 -12.27
C PRO A 149 -1.65 -11.53 -11.08
N LEU A 150 -1.79 -11.00 -9.88
CA LEU A 150 -1.95 -11.82 -8.68
C LEU A 150 -3.28 -12.58 -8.79
N GLU A 151 -3.21 -13.91 -8.82
CA GLU A 151 -4.40 -14.73 -8.87
C GLU A 151 -5.26 -14.48 -7.61
N ASN A 152 -6.57 -14.51 -7.78
CA ASN A 152 -7.51 -14.31 -6.68
C ASN A 152 -7.50 -15.54 -5.76
N VAL A 153 -6.52 -15.58 -4.87
CA VAL A 153 -6.41 -16.64 -3.87
C VAL A 153 -7.46 -16.38 -2.80
N LYS A 154 -8.40 -17.30 -2.66
CA LYS A 154 -9.51 -17.15 -1.69
C LYS A 154 -9.03 -16.99 -0.25
N ARG A 155 -7.93 -17.64 0.11
CA ARG A 155 -7.25 -17.49 1.40
C ARG A 155 -5.82 -18.02 1.28
N PRO A 156 -4.80 -17.16 1.35
CA PRO A 156 -3.42 -17.62 1.37
C PRO A 156 -3.18 -18.52 2.60
N ALA A 157 -2.38 -19.57 2.43
CA ALA A 157 -1.90 -20.34 3.56
C ALA A 157 -0.83 -19.54 4.30
N LEU A 158 -0.74 -19.73 5.62
CA LEU A 158 0.23 -19.04 6.45
C LEU A 158 1.66 -19.34 6.01
N GLY A 159 2.46 -18.28 5.82
CA GLY A 159 3.87 -18.40 5.46
C GLY A 159 4.12 -18.68 3.98
N GLU A 160 3.08 -18.69 3.15
CA GLU A 160 3.22 -18.81 1.70
C GLU A 160 3.17 -17.45 1.02
N ILE A 161 3.98 -17.28 -0.03
CA ILE A 161 3.99 -16.09 -0.88
C ILE A 161 3.25 -16.42 -2.17
N TYR A 162 2.27 -15.61 -2.52
CA TYR A 162 1.48 -15.72 -3.75
C TYR A 162 1.84 -14.60 -4.71
N GLY A 163 1.83 -14.91 -6.01
CA GLY A 163 2.11 -13.95 -7.07
C GLY A 163 3.57 -13.88 -7.50
N ASP A 164 3.87 -12.94 -8.40
CA ASP A 164 5.19 -12.75 -9.01
C ASP A 164 5.64 -11.28 -8.86
N LYS A 165 5.25 -10.39 -9.77
CA LYS A 165 5.56 -8.95 -9.67
C LYS A 165 4.74 -8.25 -8.60
N VAL A 166 3.51 -8.66 -8.42
CA VAL A 166 2.68 -8.28 -7.28
C VAL A 166 2.53 -9.52 -6.40
N THR A 167 2.98 -9.41 -5.16
CA THR A 167 2.93 -10.53 -4.21
C THR A 167 2.08 -10.21 -3.00
N TYR A 168 1.52 -11.27 -2.40
CA TYR A 168 0.81 -11.23 -1.13
C TYR A 168 1.24 -12.41 -0.25
N TYR A 169 1.39 -12.18 1.06
CA TYR A 169 1.65 -13.22 2.07
C TYR A 169 1.04 -12.89 3.42
#